data_4312d4d525b0d2fefb9a0f0684d3e1e8
#
_entry.id   4312d4d525b0d2fefb9a0f0684d3e1e8
#
_cell.length_a   1.000
_cell.length_b   1.000
_cell.length_c   1.000
_cell.angle_alpha   90.00
_cell.angle_beta   90.00
_cell.angle_gamma   90.00
#
_symmetry.space_group_name_H-M   'P 1'
#
loop_
_entity.id
_entity.type
_entity.pdbx_description
1 polymer ?
#
loop_
_entity_poly.entity_id
_entity_poly.type
_entity_poly.pdbx_seq_one_letter_code
_entity_poly.pdbx_strand_id
1 'polypeptide(L)'
;MWINKHVTSILISFLMLGLGAVHAKDYASMDFSGITVRVLSRPGPVISGAIDMRGKKFKEITGLNVVVEELPYAELFNKVMTDWSQGTNSIDAAVTSSAWVPELVDMGLVANLENFVQKDTNIKLDDITTYFREFNQKVNGDTYTLTLDGDFHMFYYRTDILNRFSQEPPKSWDEWFKVAEAINGKDMNGDGVPDYASCQFKKRSAQNYFVIMSVAAPFLQTMSTSQGIFLDTETGDPVINNPGMAEALRIYKKMGDYGPPDELNLDIGDIRSLYLAGRCAMLIEWGDTSPLALESDTVRNLWGASQMPGSKKVWNRKTNKLEDCIPMLCPYAQDGINHTPFGAFGGWSAYINKGADPKVIEAAYQFFSYMNAPEQSNYDVTQGWTGFNPYRTSQFENIDNWLGAGFTRASASAYLNGLKESLNNPNFASDLRIPGAAQYTSVILDRELARYLAGEISAEKMMKNVENGWNEVTDDFGRERQIKLYRATLGLSSSL
;
A
#
# COMPACT_ATOMS: atom_id res chain seq x y z
N MET A 1 15.36 58.59 -61.95
CA MET A 1 15.31 57.28 -62.64
C MET A 1 14.77 56.26 -61.69
N TRP A 2 13.57 55.79 -61.93
CA TRP A 2 12.71 55.03 -61.02
C TRP A 2 13.10 53.55 -60.98
N ILE A 3 13.15 52.99 -59.78
CA ILE A 3 13.26 51.52 -59.60
C ILE A 3 12.06 51.07 -58.79
N ASN A 4 11.17 50.31 -59.42
CA ASN A 4 10.01 49.66 -58.84
C ASN A 4 10.48 48.47 -57.99
N LYS A 5 10.00 48.40 -56.73
CA LYS A 5 10.08 47.16 -55.86
C LYS A 5 8.72 46.48 -55.87
N HIS A 6 8.67 45.29 -56.46
CA HIS A 6 7.56 44.35 -56.28
C HIS A 6 7.72 43.67 -54.93
N VAL A 7 6.74 43.85 -54.07
CA VAL A 7 6.58 43.09 -52.80
C VAL A 7 5.66 41.91 -53.09
N THR A 8 6.21 40.70 -53.07
CA THR A 8 5.43 39.48 -53.18
C THR A 8 4.97 39.08 -51.79
N SER A 9 3.67 39.20 -51.50
CA SER A 9 3.06 38.73 -50.24
C SER A 9 2.87 37.24 -50.31
N ILE A 10 3.61 36.50 -49.47
CA ILE A 10 3.39 35.07 -49.22
C ILE A 10 2.33 34.95 -48.14
N LEU A 11 1.12 34.49 -48.51
CA LEU A 11 0.11 34.04 -47.55
C LEU A 11 0.53 32.70 -46.95
N ILE A 12 0.95 32.70 -45.69
CA ILE A 12 1.13 31.49 -44.90
C ILE A 12 -0.23 31.18 -44.30
N SER A 13 -0.91 30.19 -44.89
CA SER A 13 -2.11 29.58 -44.29
C SER A 13 -1.68 28.76 -43.06
N PHE A 14 -1.94 29.29 -41.87
CA PHE A 14 -1.88 28.50 -40.63
C PHE A 14 -3.04 27.51 -40.62
N LEU A 15 -2.72 26.24 -40.89
CA LEU A 15 -3.59 25.14 -40.58
C LEU A 15 -3.63 25.00 -39.03
N MET A 16 -4.62 25.58 -38.37
CA MET A 16 -4.94 25.25 -36.99
C MET A 16 -5.45 23.80 -36.97
N LEU A 17 -4.54 22.88 -36.67
CA LEU A 17 -4.94 21.57 -36.13
C LEU A 17 -5.66 21.87 -34.81
N GLY A 18 -6.98 21.74 -34.83
CA GLY A 18 -7.79 21.76 -33.62
C GLY A 18 -7.36 20.60 -32.72
N LEU A 19 -6.49 20.89 -31.78
CA LEU A 19 -6.36 20.07 -30.57
C LEU A 19 -7.74 20.13 -29.92
N GLY A 20 -8.54 19.08 -30.11
CA GLY A 20 -9.80 18.90 -29.38
C GLY A 20 -9.47 19.05 -27.90
N ALA A 21 -9.95 20.11 -27.28
CA ALA A 21 -9.93 20.26 -25.85
C ALA A 21 -10.66 19.03 -25.30
N VAL A 22 -9.92 18.10 -24.70
CA VAL A 22 -10.50 17.00 -23.94
C VAL A 22 -11.18 17.67 -22.75
N HIS A 23 -12.50 17.82 -22.82
CA HIS A 23 -13.28 18.43 -21.75
C HIS A 23 -13.23 17.51 -20.56
N ALA A 24 -12.83 18.02 -19.40
CA ALA A 24 -13.05 17.35 -18.14
C ALA A 24 -14.53 16.98 -18.02
N LYS A 25 -14.82 15.82 -17.50
CA LYS A 25 -16.18 15.28 -17.37
C LYS A 25 -16.99 16.21 -16.44
N ASP A 26 -18.07 16.75 -16.96
CA ASP A 26 -18.95 17.58 -16.16
C ASP A 26 -19.91 16.68 -15.37
N TYR A 27 -19.56 16.39 -14.11
CA TYR A 27 -20.43 15.63 -13.20
C TYR A 27 -21.78 16.32 -12.99
N ALA A 28 -21.86 17.65 -13.11
CA ALA A 28 -23.12 18.37 -12.95
C ALA A 28 -24.12 18.12 -14.09
N SER A 29 -23.67 17.57 -15.23
CA SER A 29 -24.55 17.15 -16.30
C SER A 29 -25.17 15.77 -16.10
N MET A 30 -24.75 15.03 -15.07
CA MET A 30 -25.23 13.69 -14.72
C MET A 30 -26.42 13.78 -13.77
N ASP A 31 -27.43 12.95 -13.98
CA ASP A 31 -28.57 12.82 -13.08
C ASP A 31 -28.69 11.37 -12.60
N PHE A 32 -28.34 11.16 -11.34
CA PHE A 32 -28.47 9.89 -10.65
C PHE A 32 -29.53 9.95 -9.53
N SER A 33 -30.47 10.90 -9.65
CA SER A 33 -31.58 11.04 -8.70
C SER A 33 -32.36 9.73 -8.57
N GLY A 34 -32.62 9.30 -7.34
CA GLY A 34 -33.32 8.05 -7.05
C GLY A 34 -32.43 6.78 -7.11
N ILE A 35 -31.17 6.90 -7.49
CA ILE A 35 -30.21 5.79 -7.44
C ILE A 35 -29.50 5.81 -6.08
N THR A 36 -29.35 4.63 -5.46
CA THR A 36 -28.54 4.42 -4.27
C THR A 36 -27.43 3.44 -4.58
N VAL A 37 -26.20 3.77 -4.20
CA VAL A 37 -25.04 2.89 -4.21
C VAL A 37 -24.68 2.55 -2.77
N ARG A 38 -24.70 1.26 -2.43
CA ARG A 38 -24.33 0.71 -1.13
C ARG A 38 -22.89 0.24 -1.19
N VAL A 39 -22.03 0.89 -0.41
CA VAL A 39 -20.57 0.68 -0.40
C VAL A 39 -20.18 0.01 0.90
N LEU A 40 -19.57 -1.17 0.84
CA LEU A 40 -19.01 -1.84 2.00
C LEU A 40 -17.58 -1.36 2.26
N SER A 41 -17.27 -1.00 3.53
CA SER A 41 -15.90 -0.69 3.94
C SER A 41 -15.71 -0.93 5.45
N ARG A 42 -14.53 -0.54 5.99
CA ARG A 42 -14.22 -0.68 7.42
C ARG A 42 -14.91 0.40 8.27
N PRO A 43 -15.15 0.16 9.57
CA PRO A 43 -15.78 1.16 10.43
C PRO A 43 -14.85 2.31 10.79
N GLY A 44 -15.46 3.46 11.06
CA GLY A 44 -14.82 4.66 11.60
C GLY A 44 -14.47 5.72 10.55
N PRO A 45 -13.82 6.83 10.97
CA PRO A 45 -13.54 7.97 10.09
C PRO A 45 -12.56 7.61 8.97
N VAL A 46 -11.59 6.75 9.26
CA VAL A 46 -10.57 6.29 8.30
C VAL A 46 -11.24 5.46 7.21
N ILE A 47 -11.05 5.82 5.95
CA ILE A 47 -11.65 5.27 4.73
C ILE A 47 -13.16 5.57 4.63
N SER A 48 -14.00 4.97 5.48
CA SER A 48 -15.48 5.15 5.42
C SER A 48 -15.91 6.61 5.57
N GLY A 49 -15.28 7.36 6.46
CA GLY A 49 -15.58 8.79 6.62
C GLY A 49 -15.29 9.61 5.37
N ALA A 50 -14.21 9.31 4.65
CA ALA A 50 -13.90 9.96 3.38
C ALA A 50 -14.93 9.61 2.29
N ILE A 51 -15.35 8.33 2.22
CA ILE A 51 -16.40 7.89 1.28
C ILE A 51 -17.72 8.60 1.57
N ASP A 52 -18.14 8.68 2.84
CA ASP A 52 -19.37 9.36 3.26
C ASP A 52 -19.32 10.86 2.95
N MET A 53 -18.22 11.53 3.30
CA MET A 53 -18.02 12.96 2.99
C MET A 53 -18.11 13.23 1.48
N ARG A 54 -17.43 12.43 0.67
CA ARG A 54 -17.44 12.57 -0.79
C ARG A 54 -18.79 12.19 -1.39
N GLY A 55 -19.47 11.18 -0.83
CA GLY A 55 -20.83 10.80 -1.20
C GLY A 55 -21.84 11.91 -1.01
N LYS A 56 -21.79 12.63 0.13
CA LYS A 56 -22.65 13.81 0.38
C LYS A 56 -22.41 14.91 -0.66
N LYS A 57 -21.15 15.23 -0.97
CA LYS A 57 -20.81 16.22 -1.98
C LYS A 57 -21.23 15.79 -3.40
N PHE A 58 -21.05 14.53 -3.74
CA PHE A 58 -21.43 13.99 -5.05
C PHE A 58 -22.97 13.96 -5.22
N LYS A 59 -23.70 13.73 -4.12
CA LYS A 59 -25.17 13.83 -4.09
C LYS A 59 -25.66 15.24 -4.41
N GLU A 60 -25.02 16.28 -3.87
CA GLU A 60 -25.33 17.67 -4.19
C GLU A 60 -25.15 17.98 -5.69
N ILE A 61 -24.20 17.31 -6.34
CA ILE A 61 -23.88 17.53 -7.76
C ILE A 61 -24.81 16.72 -8.68
N THR A 62 -25.09 15.45 -8.35
CA THR A 62 -25.67 14.47 -9.28
C THR A 62 -26.97 13.82 -8.80
N GLY A 63 -27.36 14.07 -7.54
CA GLY A 63 -28.52 13.39 -6.94
C GLY A 63 -28.25 11.96 -6.45
N LEU A 64 -27.05 11.39 -6.66
CA LEU A 64 -26.71 10.03 -6.24
C LEU A 64 -26.73 9.90 -4.72
N ASN A 65 -27.43 8.89 -4.20
CA ASN A 65 -27.35 8.55 -2.78
C ASN A 65 -26.28 7.48 -2.55
N VAL A 66 -25.26 7.79 -1.75
CA VAL A 66 -24.22 6.83 -1.34
C VAL A 66 -24.47 6.45 0.12
N VAL A 67 -24.50 5.15 0.40
CA VAL A 67 -24.67 4.59 1.76
C VAL A 67 -23.49 3.70 2.06
N VAL A 68 -22.76 4.00 3.13
CA VAL A 68 -21.62 3.18 3.57
C VAL A 68 -22.10 2.17 4.61
N GLU A 69 -21.89 0.89 4.32
CA GLU A 69 -22.04 -0.21 5.27
C GLU A 69 -20.66 -0.54 5.85
N GLU A 70 -20.57 -0.63 7.17
CA GLU A 70 -19.31 -0.79 7.87
C GLU A 70 -19.23 -2.14 8.57
N LEU A 71 -18.15 -2.89 8.32
CA LEU A 71 -17.82 -4.14 9.01
C LEU A 71 -16.34 -4.17 9.41
N PRO A 72 -15.97 -4.88 10.50
CA PRO A 72 -14.59 -5.12 10.86
C PRO A 72 -13.80 -5.71 9.70
N TYR A 73 -12.52 -5.31 9.54
CA TYR A 73 -11.67 -5.72 8.42
C TYR A 73 -11.70 -7.23 8.15
N ALA A 74 -11.63 -8.04 9.21
CA ALA A 74 -11.64 -9.51 9.10
C ALA A 74 -12.94 -10.09 8.51
N GLU A 75 -14.03 -9.33 8.49
CA GLU A 75 -15.34 -9.77 8.00
C GLU A 75 -15.63 -9.30 6.57
N LEU A 76 -14.90 -8.27 6.09
CA LEU A 76 -15.19 -7.63 4.80
C LEU A 76 -15.13 -8.61 3.62
N PHE A 77 -14.06 -9.41 3.53
CA PHE A 77 -13.90 -10.36 2.43
C PHE A 77 -15.04 -11.40 2.39
N ASN A 78 -15.35 -11.98 3.54
CA ASN A 78 -16.41 -12.99 3.63
C ASN A 78 -17.78 -12.41 3.31
N LYS A 79 -18.04 -11.16 3.71
CA LYS A 79 -19.30 -10.45 3.38
C LYS A 79 -19.42 -10.23 1.88
N VAL A 80 -18.40 -9.68 1.21
CA VAL A 80 -18.39 -9.48 -0.24
C VAL A 80 -18.56 -10.82 -0.97
N MET A 81 -17.76 -11.81 -0.60
CA MET A 81 -17.77 -13.14 -1.21
C MET A 81 -19.16 -13.78 -1.13
N THR A 82 -19.76 -13.78 0.06
CA THR A 82 -21.07 -14.40 0.28
C THR A 82 -22.18 -13.64 -0.44
N ASP A 83 -22.23 -12.31 -0.29
CA ASP A 83 -23.30 -11.49 -0.88
C ASP A 83 -23.33 -11.60 -2.40
N TRP A 84 -22.16 -11.51 -3.04
CA TRP A 84 -22.08 -11.50 -4.50
C TRP A 84 -22.19 -12.90 -5.11
N SER A 85 -21.59 -13.93 -4.48
CA SER A 85 -21.68 -15.32 -5.01
C SER A 85 -23.07 -15.91 -4.89
N GLN A 86 -23.86 -15.52 -3.87
CA GLN A 86 -25.25 -15.94 -3.70
C GLN A 86 -26.25 -15.10 -4.52
N GLY A 87 -25.77 -14.01 -5.16
CA GLY A 87 -26.63 -13.10 -5.92
C GLY A 87 -27.60 -12.30 -5.05
N THR A 88 -27.32 -12.16 -3.75
CA THR A 88 -28.13 -11.33 -2.84
C THR A 88 -28.05 -9.86 -3.23
N ASN A 89 -26.86 -9.42 -3.70
CA ASN A 89 -26.57 -8.08 -4.20
C ASN A 89 -27.05 -6.98 -3.22
N SER A 90 -26.89 -7.20 -1.91
CA SER A 90 -27.18 -6.18 -0.91
C SER A 90 -26.10 -5.11 -0.88
N ILE A 91 -24.89 -5.41 -1.39
CA ILE A 91 -23.74 -4.55 -1.55
C ILE A 91 -23.50 -4.31 -3.05
N ASP A 92 -23.46 -3.04 -3.46
CA ASP A 92 -23.26 -2.66 -4.86
C ASP A 92 -21.78 -2.48 -5.21
N ALA A 93 -20.99 -2.03 -4.24
CA ALA A 93 -19.55 -1.83 -4.37
C ALA A 93 -18.84 -2.05 -3.04
N ALA A 94 -17.53 -2.25 -3.09
CA ALA A 94 -16.71 -2.33 -1.89
C ALA A 94 -15.44 -1.47 -2.04
N VAL A 95 -14.97 -0.92 -0.92
CA VAL A 95 -13.66 -0.27 -0.79
C VAL A 95 -12.89 -1.06 0.24
N THR A 96 -12.03 -1.95 -0.24
CA THR A 96 -11.27 -2.89 0.59
C THR A 96 -9.90 -3.19 -0.01
N SER A 97 -9.24 -4.27 0.42
CA SER A 97 -7.96 -4.72 -0.11
C SER A 97 -8.04 -5.08 -1.59
N SER A 98 -7.14 -4.53 -2.38
CA SER A 98 -6.95 -4.93 -3.79
C SER A 98 -6.42 -6.36 -3.93
N ALA A 99 -5.80 -6.93 -2.89
CA ALA A 99 -5.28 -8.29 -2.90
C ALA A 99 -6.36 -9.38 -3.05
N TRP A 100 -7.60 -9.06 -2.67
CA TRP A 100 -8.74 -9.99 -2.78
C TRP A 100 -9.38 -10.01 -4.16
N VAL A 101 -9.15 -8.96 -4.96
CA VAL A 101 -9.82 -8.76 -6.26
C VAL A 101 -9.51 -9.87 -7.28
N PRO A 102 -8.30 -10.41 -7.40
CA PRO A 102 -8.04 -11.51 -8.33
C PRO A 102 -8.93 -12.73 -8.12
N GLU A 103 -9.23 -13.11 -6.87
CA GLU A 103 -10.14 -14.21 -6.55
C GLU A 103 -11.59 -13.88 -6.97
N LEU A 104 -12.07 -12.68 -6.64
CA LEU A 104 -13.41 -12.22 -7.01
C LEU A 104 -13.58 -12.08 -8.53
N VAL A 105 -12.55 -11.65 -9.25
CA VAL A 105 -12.52 -11.56 -10.72
C VAL A 105 -12.57 -12.96 -11.34
N ASP A 106 -11.81 -13.89 -10.81
CA ASP A 106 -11.78 -15.27 -11.26
C ASP A 106 -13.14 -15.96 -11.11
N MET A 107 -13.87 -15.63 -10.05
CA MET A 107 -15.26 -16.08 -9.84
C MET A 107 -16.29 -15.31 -10.68
N GLY A 108 -15.86 -14.29 -11.42
CA GLY A 108 -16.75 -13.47 -12.26
C GLY A 108 -17.65 -12.53 -11.48
N LEU A 109 -17.29 -12.12 -10.27
CA LEU A 109 -18.12 -11.33 -9.36
C LEU A 109 -17.88 -9.82 -9.47
N VAL A 110 -16.75 -9.38 -10.04
CA VAL A 110 -16.37 -7.96 -10.16
C VAL A 110 -16.62 -7.45 -11.57
N ALA A 111 -17.15 -6.24 -11.69
CA ALA A 111 -17.34 -5.56 -12.96
C ALA A 111 -15.98 -5.18 -13.58
N ASN A 112 -15.80 -5.46 -14.88
CA ASN A 112 -14.66 -4.99 -15.64
C ASN A 112 -14.82 -3.48 -15.90
N LEU A 113 -13.87 -2.67 -15.45
CA LEU A 113 -13.92 -1.22 -15.54
C LEU A 113 -13.10 -0.66 -16.72
N GLU A 114 -12.42 -1.49 -17.51
CA GLU A 114 -11.49 -1.07 -18.55
C GLU A 114 -12.14 -0.09 -19.54
N ASN A 115 -13.36 -0.40 -20.03
CA ASN A 115 -14.07 0.48 -20.94
C ASN A 115 -14.48 1.84 -20.35
N PHE A 116 -14.69 1.91 -19.05
CA PHE A 116 -14.99 3.14 -18.34
C PHE A 116 -13.71 3.98 -18.20
N VAL A 117 -12.63 3.36 -17.71
CA VAL A 117 -11.32 4.00 -17.44
C VAL A 117 -10.73 4.57 -18.72
N GLN A 118 -10.79 3.83 -19.84
CA GLN A 118 -10.25 4.28 -21.14
C GLN A 118 -10.93 5.55 -21.67
N LYS A 119 -12.16 5.82 -21.27
CA LYS A 119 -12.95 6.99 -21.69
C LYS A 119 -12.93 8.12 -20.67
N ASP A 120 -12.38 7.86 -19.49
CA ASP A 120 -12.42 8.78 -18.37
C ASP A 120 -11.17 9.63 -18.29
N THR A 121 -11.30 10.90 -18.63
CA THR A 121 -10.20 11.87 -18.59
C THR A 121 -10.03 12.54 -17.23
N ASN A 122 -11.01 12.39 -16.31
CA ASN A 122 -10.96 13.04 -15.00
C ASN A 122 -9.99 12.36 -14.06
N ILE A 123 -9.93 11.01 -14.12
CA ILE A 123 -9.03 10.24 -13.25
C ILE A 123 -7.55 10.48 -13.54
N LYS A 124 -7.21 11.11 -14.70
CA LYS A 124 -5.80 11.36 -15.07
C LYS A 124 -4.94 10.11 -14.87
N LEU A 125 -5.28 9.04 -15.57
CA LEU A 125 -4.69 7.71 -15.37
C LEU A 125 -3.16 7.71 -15.39
N ASP A 126 -2.55 8.53 -16.26
CA ASP A 126 -1.09 8.66 -16.40
C ASP A 126 -0.43 9.33 -15.17
N ASP A 127 -1.20 10.05 -14.36
CA ASP A 127 -0.74 10.63 -13.10
C ASP A 127 -0.64 9.60 -11.96
N ILE A 128 -1.36 8.46 -12.08
CA ILE A 128 -1.25 7.36 -11.11
C ILE A 128 0.08 6.65 -11.31
N THR A 129 0.86 6.47 -10.22
CA THR A 129 2.16 5.82 -10.31
C THR A 129 2.05 4.38 -10.83
N THR A 130 3.10 3.91 -11.48
CA THR A 130 3.09 2.64 -12.22
C THR A 130 2.66 1.44 -11.36
N TYR A 131 3.12 1.37 -10.10
CA TYR A 131 2.75 0.27 -9.21
C TYR A 131 1.22 0.18 -9.05
N PHE A 132 0.57 1.29 -8.68
CA PHE A 132 -0.88 1.29 -8.47
C PHE A 132 -1.66 1.12 -9.77
N ARG A 133 -1.22 1.75 -10.86
CA ARG A 133 -1.90 1.67 -12.16
C ARG A 133 -1.82 0.28 -12.81
N GLU A 134 -0.62 -0.34 -12.82
CA GLU A 134 -0.40 -1.56 -13.58
C GLU A 134 -0.51 -2.83 -12.73
N PHE A 135 -0.08 -2.78 -11.45
CA PHE A 135 -0.05 -3.96 -10.61
C PHE A 135 -1.22 -4.03 -9.62
N ASN A 136 -1.76 -2.88 -9.20
CA ASN A 136 -2.80 -2.85 -8.17
C ASN A 136 -4.23 -2.81 -8.76
N GLN A 137 -4.45 -2.05 -9.84
CA GLN A 137 -5.78 -1.89 -10.45
C GLN A 137 -6.14 -3.01 -11.43
N LYS A 138 -5.15 -3.73 -11.97
CA LYS A 138 -5.37 -4.68 -13.06
C LYS A 138 -5.34 -6.13 -12.61
N VAL A 139 -6.15 -6.93 -13.28
CA VAL A 139 -6.12 -8.40 -13.24
C VAL A 139 -6.13 -8.89 -14.68
N ASN A 140 -5.17 -9.71 -15.08
CA ASN A 140 -5.02 -10.22 -16.46
C ASN A 140 -4.99 -9.12 -17.55
N GLY A 141 -4.49 -7.93 -17.21
CA GLY A 141 -4.36 -6.80 -18.13
C GLY A 141 -5.53 -5.83 -18.16
N ASP A 142 -6.69 -6.20 -17.64
CA ASP A 142 -7.89 -5.34 -17.55
C ASP A 142 -8.01 -4.67 -16.18
N THR A 143 -8.55 -3.47 -16.15
CA THR A 143 -8.81 -2.71 -14.93
C THR A 143 -10.10 -3.19 -14.24
N TYR A 144 -9.99 -3.56 -12.97
CA TYR A 144 -11.12 -3.99 -12.14
C TYR A 144 -11.31 -3.14 -10.88
N THR A 145 -10.31 -2.35 -10.51
CA THR A 145 -10.38 -1.47 -9.33
C THR A 145 -9.98 -0.05 -9.67
N LEU A 146 -10.44 0.89 -8.84
CA LEU A 146 -9.89 2.25 -8.79
C LEU A 146 -9.17 2.44 -7.46
N THR A 147 -7.87 2.71 -7.49
CA THR A 147 -7.09 3.00 -6.29
C THR A 147 -7.55 4.31 -5.67
N LEU A 148 -7.95 4.28 -4.40
CA LEU A 148 -8.28 5.48 -3.61
C LEU A 148 -7.18 5.81 -2.61
N ASP A 149 -6.33 4.83 -2.33
CA ASP A 149 -5.31 4.87 -1.30
C ASP A 149 -4.05 4.16 -1.79
N GLY A 150 -2.90 4.80 -1.64
CA GLY A 150 -1.59 4.30 -2.07
C GLY A 150 -0.79 3.68 -0.94
N ASP A 151 -1.40 2.81 -0.15
CA ASP A 151 -0.80 2.32 1.07
C ASP A 151 0.28 1.25 0.84
N PHE A 152 1.34 1.36 1.61
CA PHE A 152 2.41 0.39 1.78
C PHE A 152 3.22 0.74 3.05
N HIS A 153 4.00 -0.20 3.57
CA HIS A 153 4.78 0.05 4.77
C HIS A 153 5.97 0.97 4.52
N MET A 154 6.12 1.95 5.42
CA MET A 154 7.23 2.88 5.49
C MET A 154 7.99 2.70 6.81
N PHE A 155 9.24 3.10 6.83
CA PHE A 155 10.00 3.27 8.06
C PHE A 155 9.94 4.72 8.53
N TYR A 156 9.48 4.93 9.76
CA TYR A 156 9.35 6.24 10.38
C TYR A 156 10.30 6.40 11.56
N TYR A 157 10.79 7.62 11.76
CA TYR A 157 11.71 7.96 12.85
C TYR A 157 11.50 9.39 13.35
N ARG A 158 11.71 9.61 14.64
CA ARG A 158 11.67 10.93 15.27
C ARG A 158 12.96 11.69 14.97
N THR A 159 12.84 12.71 14.13
CA THR A 159 14.00 13.54 13.71
C THR A 159 14.64 14.29 14.87
N ASP A 160 13.83 14.81 15.79
CA ASP A 160 14.30 15.50 17.01
C ASP A 160 15.03 14.56 17.98
N ILE A 161 14.54 13.32 18.14
CA ILE A 161 15.15 12.33 19.03
C ILE A 161 16.47 11.82 18.43
N LEU A 162 16.50 11.46 17.14
CA LEU A 162 17.74 11.05 16.52
C LEU A 162 18.81 12.16 16.61
N ASN A 163 18.45 13.41 16.31
CA ASN A 163 19.35 14.56 16.46
C ASN A 163 19.83 14.74 17.90
N ARG A 164 18.93 14.66 18.90
CA ARG A 164 19.26 14.78 20.33
C ARG A 164 20.31 13.77 20.79
N PHE A 165 20.27 12.57 20.24
CA PHE A 165 21.20 11.49 20.57
C PHE A 165 22.30 11.29 19.52
N SER A 166 22.49 12.22 18.59
CA SER A 166 23.50 12.17 17.53
C SER A 166 23.46 10.89 16.71
N GLN A 167 22.24 10.45 16.38
CA GLN A 167 21.98 9.30 15.53
C GLN A 167 21.49 9.76 14.15
N GLU A 168 21.83 8.97 13.12
CA GLU A 168 21.27 9.11 11.77
C GLU A 168 20.14 8.09 11.55
N PRO A 169 19.21 8.34 10.63
CA PRO A 169 18.22 7.35 10.24
C PRO A 169 18.90 6.06 9.77
N PRO A 170 18.54 4.89 10.35
CA PRO A 170 19.21 3.63 10.03
C PRO A 170 18.88 3.17 8.61
N LYS A 171 19.90 2.83 7.82
CA LYS A 171 19.77 2.30 6.47
C LYS A 171 19.71 0.76 6.43
N SER A 172 20.15 0.09 7.48
CA SER A 172 20.15 -1.37 7.59
C SER A 172 19.62 -1.82 8.95
N TRP A 173 19.22 -3.09 9.05
CA TRP A 173 18.78 -3.67 10.32
C TRP A 173 19.89 -3.64 11.39
N ASP A 174 21.16 -3.78 11.00
CA ASP A 174 22.27 -3.65 11.95
C ASP A 174 22.40 -2.22 12.50
N GLU A 175 22.18 -1.22 11.66
CA GLU A 175 22.16 0.18 12.08
C GLU A 175 20.93 0.48 12.94
N TRP A 176 19.78 -0.11 12.60
CA TRP A 176 18.55 0.02 13.38
C TRP A 176 18.78 -0.40 14.86
N PHE A 177 19.44 -1.54 15.08
CA PHE A 177 19.74 -1.98 16.45
C PHE A 177 20.70 -1.03 17.19
N LYS A 178 21.70 -0.47 16.51
CA LYS A 178 22.60 0.53 17.12
C LYS A 178 21.84 1.78 17.56
N VAL A 179 20.95 2.28 16.72
CA VAL A 179 20.07 3.41 17.07
C VAL A 179 19.17 3.03 18.23
N ALA A 180 18.53 1.88 18.19
CA ALA A 180 17.65 1.41 19.26
C ALA A 180 18.37 1.29 20.60
N GLU A 181 19.59 0.72 20.63
CA GLU A 181 20.42 0.61 21.84
C GLU A 181 20.79 2.00 22.42
N ALA A 182 21.02 3.00 21.58
CA ALA A 182 21.40 4.35 22.00
C ALA A 182 20.25 5.11 22.67
N ILE A 183 19.00 4.87 22.24
CA ILE A 183 17.83 5.71 22.60
C ILE A 183 16.81 5.00 23.50
N ASN A 184 16.79 3.67 23.56
CA ASN A 184 15.80 2.93 24.35
C ASN A 184 15.86 3.28 25.84
N GLY A 185 14.69 3.42 26.46
CA GLY A 185 14.57 3.75 27.88
C GLY A 185 14.90 5.21 28.22
N LYS A 186 15.06 6.09 27.23
CA LYS A 186 15.21 7.53 27.46
C LYS A 186 13.82 8.18 27.51
N ASP A 187 13.67 9.18 28.37
CA ASP A 187 12.49 10.05 28.36
C ASP A 187 12.57 10.96 27.11
N MET A 188 11.71 10.70 26.13
CA MET A 188 11.73 11.39 24.84
C MET A 188 10.68 12.51 24.76
N ASN A 189 9.59 12.39 25.52
CA ASN A 189 8.49 13.36 25.52
C ASN A 189 8.52 14.32 26.73
N GLY A 190 9.41 14.10 27.72
CA GLY A 190 9.61 14.98 28.87
C GLY A 190 8.64 14.74 30.03
N ASP A 191 7.97 13.58 30.08
CA ASP A 191 7.02 13.24 31.16
C ASP A 191 7.66 12.55 32.36
N GLY A 192 8.97 12.28 32.31
CA GLY A 192 9.74 11.62 33.37
C GLY A 192 9.64 10.09 33.34
N VAL A 193 9.00 9.52 32.36
CA VAL A 193 8.85 8.06 32.17
C VAL A 193 9.73 7.59 31.01
N PRO A 194 10.44 6.45 31.14
CA PRO A 194 11.20 5.88 30.04
C PRO A 194 10.31 5.53 28.83
N ASP A 195 10.77 5.86 27.63
CA ASP A 195 10.10 5.61 26.37
C ASP A 195 10.79 4.52 25.55
N TYR A 196 10.20 4.14 24.42
CA TYR A 196 10.58 3.00 23.63
C TYR A 196 11.29 3.41 22.35
N ALA A 197 12.42 2.77 22.04
CA ALA A 197 13.11 2.99 20.78
C ALA A 197 12.25 2.55 19.58
N SER A 198 11.40 1.53 19.76
CA SER A 198 10.53 1.00 18.73
C SER A 198 9.14 0.70 19.28
N CYS A 199 8.13 0.88 18.46
CA CYS A 199 6.78 0.40 18.76
C CYS A 199 6.25 -0.33 17.52
N GLN A 200 5.80 -1.60 17.70
CA GLN A 200 5.27 -2.41 16.60
C GLN A 200 3.95 -3.06 17.02
N PHE A 201 2.98 -3.12 16.11
CA PHE A 201 1.74 -3.86 16.36
C PHE A 201 1.97 -5.34 16.09
N LYS A 202 2.00 -6.16 17.15
CA LYS A 202 2.27 -7.60 17.08
C LYS A 202 1.10 -8.49 17.47
N LYS A 203 -0.03 -7.90 17.80
CA LYS A 203 -1.24 -8.64 18.12
C LYS A 203 -1.69 -9.49 16.93
N ARG A 204 -2.05 -10.73 17.21
CA ARG A 204 -2.59 -11.65 16.21
C ARG A 204 -3.85 -11.04 15.56
N SER A 205 -4.00 -11.23 14.26
CA SER A 205 -5.07 -10.69 13.42
C SER A 205 -5.12 -9.15 13.35
N ALA A 206 -4.03 -8.47 13.78
CA ALA A 206 -3.87 -7.02 13.74
C ALA A 206 -2.83 -6.59 12.72
N GLN A 207 -2.80 -7.24 11.56
CA GLN A 207 -1.92 -6.91 10.43
C GLN A 207 -0.42 -7.27 10.64
N ASN A 208 -0.12 -8.13 11.61
CA ASN A 208 1.23 -8.52 12.00
C ASN A 208 2.06 -9.13 10.83
N TYR A 209 1.40 -9.86 9.90
CA TYR A 209 2.10 -10.47 8.78
C TYR A 209 2.74 -9.43 7.83
N PHE A 210 2.15 -8.24 7.69
CA PHE A 210 2.74 -7.18 6.86
C PHE A 210 4.09 -6.72 7.41
N VAL A 211 4.19 -6.60 8.74
CA VAL A 211 5.43 -6.15 9.38
C VAL A 211 6.55 -7.16 9.19
N ILE A 212 6.29 -8.46 9.45
CA ILE A 212 7.32 -9.48 9.23
C ILE A 212 7.75 -9.58 7.76
N MET A 213 6.82 -9.45 6.81
CA MET A 213 7.17 -9.46 5.39
C MET A 213 7.97 -8.22 4.99
N SER A 214 7.70 -7.06 5.59
CA SER A 214 8.52 -5.85 5.40
C SER A 214 9.95 -6.03 5.93
N VAL A 215 10.10 -6.71 7.08
CA VAL A 215 11.43 -7.05 7.61
C VAL A 215 12.14 -8.10 6.77
N ALA A 216 11.40 -9.06 6.21
CA ALA A 216 11.94 -10.18 5.44
C ALA A 216 12.30 -9.82 3.99
N ALA A 217 11.57 -8.90 3.37
CA ALA A 217 11.72 -8.59 1.96
C ALA A 217 13.17 -8.31 1.53
N PRO A 218 13.99 -7.53 2.26
CA PRO A 218 15.39 -7.27 1.88
C PRO A 218 16.28 -8.52 1.89
N PHE A 219 15.88 -9.59 2.57
CA PHE A 219 16.61 -10.86 2.55
C PHE A 219 16.16 -11.77 1.42
N LEU A 220 14.90 -11.66 0.98
CA LEU A 220 14.24 -12.62 0.08
C LEU A 220 14.27 -12.20 -1.39
N GLN A 221 14.20 -10.89 -1.67
CA GLN A 221 14.15 -10.35 -3.03
C GLN A 221 15.34 -9.43 -3.30
N THR A 222 16.07 -9.71 -4.36
CA THR A 222 17.30 -9.01 -4.73
C THR A 222 17.37 -8.64 -6.22
N MET A 223 16.54 -9.27 -7.04
CA MET A 223 16.67 -9.25 -8.50
C MET A 223 15.51 -8.54 -9.20
N SER A 224 14.79 -7.68 -8.55
CA SER A 224 13.61 -6.92 -8.97
C SER A 224 12.27 -7.49 -8.49
N THR A 225 11.21 -6.69 -8.72
CA THR A 225 9.82 -7.05 -8.40
C THR A 225 9.40 -8.41 -8.99
N SER A 226 9.90 -8.76 -10.18
CA SER A 226 9.57 -10.01 -10.86
C SER A 226 10.08 -11.27 -10.17
N GLN A 227 11.01 -11.15 -9.20
CA GLN A 227 11.49 -12.31 -8.44
C GLN A 227 10.45 -12.86 -7.46
N GLY A 228 9.67 -11.99 -6.85
CA GLY A 228 8.66 -12.36 -5.85
C GLY A 228 9.22 -12.87 -4.52
N ILE A 229 8.41 -12.77 -3.44
CA ILE A 229 8.80 -13.12 -2.07
C ILE A 229 7.88 -14.15 -1.41
N PHE A 230 6.80 -14.58 -2.07
CA PHE A 230 5.83 -15.52 -1.52
C PHE A 230 5.98 -16.93 -2.07
N LEU A 231 5.95 -17.06 -3.39
CA LEU A 231 6.08 -18.34 -4.09
C LEU A 231 7.24 -18.26 -5.09
N ASP A 232 7.83 -19.39 -5.38
CA ASP A 232 8.73 -19.52 -6.51
C ASP A 232 7.94 -19.41 -7.81
N THR A 233 8.41 -18.60 -8.74
CA THR A 233 7.68 -18.27 -9.98
C THR A 233 7.67 -19.39 -11.04
N GLU A 234 8.44 -20.46 -10.82
CA GLU A 234 8.50 -21.61 -11.72
C GLU A 234 7.82 -22.84 -11.13
N THR A 235 8.02 -23.10 -9.83
CA THR A 235 7.53 -24.32 -9.18
C THR A 235 6.28 -24.09 -8.33
N GLY A 236 6.00 -22.82 -7.93
CA GLY A 236 4.94 -22.50 -6.97
C GLY A 236 5.26 -22.92 -5.54
N ASP A 237 6.51 -23.30 -5.25
CA ASP A 237 6.92 -23.64 -3.90
C ASP A 237 6.99 -22.39 -3.01
N PRO A 238 6.57 -22.52 -1.73
CA PRO A 238 6.64 -21.41 -0.77
C PRO A 238 8.06 -20.88 -0.54
N VAL A 239 8.26 -19.58 -0.66
CA VAL A 239 9.52 -18.87 -0.40
C VAL A 239 9.57 -18.43 1.07
N ILE A 240 9.28 -19.32 2.01
CA ILE A 240 9.17 -19.00 3.45
C ILE A 240 10.17 -19.76 4.30
N ASN A 241 10.50 -21.00 3.95
CA ASN A 241 11.37 -21.86 4.74
C ASN A 241 12.83 -21.77 4.25
N ASN A 242 13.50 -20.68 4.60
CA ASN A 242 14.85 -20.39 4.16
C ASN A 242 15.63 -19.54 5.17
N PRO A 243 16.98 -19.45 5.06
CA PRO A 243 17.82 -18.69 5.98
C PRO A 243 17.50 -17.18 6.01
N GLY A 244 16.98 -16.58 4.94
CA GLY A 244 16.57 -15.16 4.90
C GLY A 244 15.37 -14.90 5.81
N MET A 245 14.35 -15.74 5.74
CA MET A 245 13.19 -15.64 6.63
C MET A 245 13.57 -15.94 8.09
N ALA A 246 14.46 -16.92 8.33
CA ALA A 246 14.93 -17.20 9.68
C ALA A 246 15.60 -15.98 10.33
N GLU A 247 16.42 -15.26 9.57
CA GLU A 247 17.06 -14.02 10.05
C GLU A 247 16.03 -12.91 10.27
N ALA A 248 15.07 -12.73 9.36
CA ALA A 248 13.99 -11.75 9.52
C ALA A 248 13.16 -12.03 10.80
N LEU A 249 12.81 -13.28 11.06
CA LEU A 249 12.10 -13.69 12.28
C LEU A 249 12.91 -13.35 13.54
N ARG A 250 14.22 -13.61 13.51
CA ARG A 250 15.14 -13.26 14.61
C ARG A 250 15.15 -11.75 14.87
N ILE A 251 15.28 -10.95 13.81
CA ILE A 251 15.25 -9.47 13.88
C ILE A 251 13.93 -9.02 14.46
N TYR A 252 12.81 -9.45 13.88
CA TYR A 252 11.48 -9.01 14.29
C TYR A 252 11.16 -9.36 15.75
N LYS A 253 11.54 -10.55 16.20
CA LYS A 253 11.41 -10.93 17.62
C LYS A 253 12.26 -10.04 18.52
N LYS A 254 13.55 -9.80 18.14
CA LYS A 254 14.47 -8.97 18.90
C LYS A 254 14.06 -7.50 18.97
N MET A 255 13.37 -6.97 17.97
CA MET A 255 12.80 -5.61 18.01
C MET A 255 11.91 -5.39 19.24
N GLY A 256 11.24 -6.43 19.72
CA GLY A 256 10.42 -6.39 20.94
C GLY A 256 11.21 -6.05 22.23
N ASP A 257 12.53 -6.29 22.27
CA ASP A 257 13.37 -5.93 23.41
C ASP A 257 13.49 -4.39 23.56
N TYR A 258 13.11 -3.63 22.55
CA TYR A 258 13.15 -2.17 22.46
C TYR A 258 11.76 -1.52 22.39
N GLY A 259 10.72 -2.32 22.55
CA GLY A 259 9.31 -1.90 22.50
C GLY A 259 8.58 -2.01 23.82
N PRO A 260 7.27 -1.70 23.82
CA PRO A 260 6.41 -1.90 24.98
C PRO A 260 6.42 -3.37 25.43
N PRO A 261 6.41 -3.66 26.74
CA PRO A 261 6.51 -5.05 27.25
C PRO A 261 5.32 -5.93 26.87
N ASP A 262 4.18 -5.36 26.53
CA ASP A 262 2.94 -6.04 26.11
C ASP A 262 2.65 -5.95 24.60
N GLU A 263 3.66 -5.67 23.78
CA GLU A 263 3.58 -5.44 22.33
C GLU A 263 2.80 -6.56 21.58
N LEU A 264 2.82 -7.80 22.09
CA LEU A 264 2.05 -8.91 21.54
C LEU A 264 0.51 -8.75 21.68
N ASN A 265 0.06 -7.83 22.51
CA ASN A 265 -1.35 -7.53 22.73
C ASN A 265 -1.78 -6.22 22.05
N LEU A 266 -0.82 -5.45 21.52
CA LEU A 266 -1.08 -4.13 20.94
C LEU A 266 -1.44 -4.26 19.45
N ASP A 267 -2.52 -3.61 19.06
CA ASP A 267 -2.91 -3.42 17.67
C ASP A 267 -2.48 -2.05 17.14
N ILE A 268 -2.83 -1.76 15.88
CA ILE A 268 -2.46 -0.51 15.21
C ILE A 268 -2.96 0.74 15.95
N GLY A 269 -4.16 0.68 16.54
CA GLY A 269 -4.73 1.82 17.29
C GLY A 269 -3.95 2.10 18.57
N ASP A 270 -3.53 1.05 19.27
CA ASP A 270 -2.70 1.14 20.48
C ASP A 270 -1.33 1.77 20.14
N ILE A 271 -0.68 1.29 19.09
CA ILE A 271 0.63 1.81 18.64
C ILE A 271 0.52 3.26 18.19
N ARG A 272 -0.53 3.63 17.45
CA ARG A 272 -0.78 5.03 17.04
C ARG A 272 -1.00 5.94 18.24
N SER A 273 -1.64 5.45 19.30
CA SER A 273 -1.79 6.20 20.56
C SER A 273 -0.43 6.48 21.23
N LEU A 274 0.46 5.49 21.31
CA LEU A 274 1.83 5.65 21.81
C LEU A 274 2.66 6.60 20.92
N TYR A 275 2.53 6.45 19.62
CA TYR A 275 3.16 7.30 18.62
C TYR A 275 2.78 8.78 18.79
N LEU A 276 1.49 9.07 18.86
CA LEU A 276 0.97 10.43 19.01
C LEU A 276 1.33 11.05 20.37
N ALA A 277 1.47 10.23 21.42
CA ALA A 277 1.95 10.64 22.73
C ALA A 277 3.48 10.88 22.78
N GLY A 278 4.21 10.62 21.69
CA GLY A 278 5.66 10.81 21.60
C GLY A 278 6.50 9.74 22.29
N ARG A 279 5.92 8.59 22.62
CA ARG A 279 6.54 7.51 23.35
C ARG A 279 7.38 6.54 22.51
N CYS A 280 7.35 6.69 21.19
CA CYS A 280 8.07 5.84 20.24
C CYS A 280 9.06 6.67 19.43
N ALA A 281 10.27 6.16 19.19
CA ALA A 281 11.26 6.83 18.34
C ALA A 281 11.29 6.31 16.90
N MET A 282 11.01 5.03 16.68
CA MET A 282 11.02 4.37 15.37
C MET A 282 9.83 3.44 15.24
N LEU A 283 9.23 3.37 14.03
CA LEU A 283 8.16 2.42 13.69
C LEU A 283 8.23 1.98 12.24
N ILE A 284 7.63 0.81 12.00
CA ILE A 284 7.19 0.37 10.67
C ILE A 284 5.68 0.58 10.68
N GLU A 285 5.17 1.42 9.79
CA GLU A 285 3.77 1.82 9.79
C GLU A 285 3.33 2.24 8.39
N TRP A 286 2.04 2.44 8.22
CA TRP A 286 1.41 2.83 6.97
C TRP A 286 1.73 4.28 6.57
N GLY A 287 1.50 4.60 5.30
CA GLY A 287 1.84 5.91 4.76
C GLY A 287 1.09 7.08 5.38
N ASP A 288 -0.13 6.88 5.93
CA ASP A 288 -0.95 7.91 6.58
C ASP A 288 -0.42 8.38 7.95
N THR A 289 0.61 7.73 8.48
CA THR A 289 1.22 8.05 9.77
C THR A 289 1.78 9.47 9.83
N SER A 290 2.40 9.98 8.76
CA SER A 290 2.91 11.36 8.75
C SER A 290 1.81 12.43 8.76
N PRO A 291 0.74 12.34 7.94
CA PRO A 291 -0.43 13.20 8.08
C PRO A 291 -1.10 13.11 9.46
N LEU A 292 -1.19 11.89 10.03
CA LEU A 292 -1.75 11.69 11.36
C LEU A 292 -0.97 12.42 12.46
N ALA A 293 0.36 12.51 12.35
CA ALA A 293 1.21 13.24 13.31
C ALA A 293 0.86 14.72 13.43
N LEU A 294 0.24 15.32 12.41
CA LEU A 294 -0.21 16.71 12.46
C LEU A 294 -1.33 16.96 13.47
N GLU A 295 -2.03 15.91 13.88
CA GLU A 295 -3.12 16.00 14.86
C GLU A 295 -2.61 16.06 16.31
N SER A 296 -1.31 15.79 16.54
CA SER A 296 -0.70 15.78 17.87
C SER A 296 0.21 16.98 18.08
N ASP A 297 -0.03 17.76 19.14
CA ASP A 297 0.87 18.85 19.54
C ASP A 297 2.24 18.34 20.01
N THR A 298 2.33 17.08 20.45
CA THR A 298 3.57 16.47 20.96
C THR A 298 4.54 16.10 19.84
N VAL A 299 4.03 15.63 18.69
CA VAL A 299 4.88 15.06 17.63
C VAL A 299 4.69 15.72 16.26
N ARG A 300 3.89 16.77 16.18
CA ARG A 300 3.64 17.52 14.93
C ARG A 300 4.94 17.92 14.26
N ASN A 301 5.12 17.51 13.00
CA ASN A 301 6.29 17.83 12.18
C ASN A 301 7.66 17.32 12.73
N LEU A 302 7.65 16.38 13.67
CA LEU A 302 8.88 15.81 14.26
C LEU A 302 9.26 14.45 13.68
N TRP A 303 8.51 13.96 12.71
CA TRP A 303 8.76 12.66 12.08
C TRP A 303 9.37 12.81 10.69
N GLY A 304 10.37 11.96 10.41
CA GLY A 304 10.87 11.67 9.08
C GLY A 304 10.41 10.29 8.64
N ALA A 305 10.43 10.06 7.32
CA ALA A 305 10.15 8.77 6.72
C ALA A 305 11.26 8.40 5.73
N SER A 306 11.51 7.10 5.58
CA SER A 306 12.42 6.56 4.57
C SER A 306 11.90 5.23 4.06
N GLN A 307 12.53 4.69 3.01
CA GLN A 307 12.35 3.29 2.68
C GLN A 307 12.76 2.39 3.86
N MET A 308 12.29 1.15 3.85
CA MET A 308 12.61 0.18 4.89
C MET A 308 14.12 -0.02 5.04
N PRO A 309 14.64 -0.20 6.28
CA PRO A 309 16.01 -0.64 6.47
C PRO A 309 16.31 -1.88 5.66
N GLY A 310 17.44 -1.89 4.98
CA GLY A 310 17.86 -2.99 4.13
C GLY A 310 18.76 -4.00 4.83
N SER A 311 19.32 -4.93 4.05
CA SER A 311 20.27 -5.92 4.55
C SER A 311 21.56 -5.95 3.75
N LYS A 312 22.70 -6.14 4.45
CA LYS A 312 24.02 -6.41 3.86
C LYS A 312 24.22 -7.88 3.52
N LYS A 313 23.30 -8.74 3.97
CA LYS A 313 23.28 -10.18 3.64
C LYS A 313 21.94 -10.54 3.06
N VAL A 314 21.96 -11.41 2.05
CA VAL A 314 20.75 -11.84 1.35
C VAL A 314 20.72 -13.35 1.20
N TRP A 315 19.52 -13.91 1.07
CA TRP A 315 19.37 -15.32 0.77
C TRP A 315 19.72 -15.61 -0.69
N ASN A 316 20.81 -16.33 -0.89
CA ASN A 316 21.14 -16.87 -2.19
C ASN A 316 20.31 -18.15 -2.44
N ARG A 317 19.31 -18.05 -3.32
CA ARG A 317 18.39 -19.15 -3.64
C ARG A 317 19.09 -20.39 -4.20
N LYS A 318 20.28 -20.22 -4.85
CA LYS A 318 21.05 -21.34 -5.46
C LYS A 318 21.81 -22.14 -4.43
N THR A 319 22.41 -21.48 -3.43
CA THR A 319 23.22 -22.13 -2.39
C THR A 319 22.43 -22.42 -1.13
N ASN A 320 21.22 -21.86 -1.02
CA ASN A 320 20.37 -21.87 0.18
C ASN A 320 21.10 -21.34 1.44
N LYS A 321 21.88 -20.26 1.30
CA LYS A 321 22.62 -19.63 2.40
C LYS A 321 22.38 -18.13 2.41
N LEU A 322 22.59 -17.51 3.59
CA LEU A 322 22.80 -16.08 3.70
C LEU A 322 24.21 -15.75 3.24
N GLU A 323 24.32 -14.91 2.23
CA GLU A 323 25.58 -14.45 1.64
C GLU A 323 25.64 -12.93 1.61
N ASP A 324 26.84 -12.37 1.53
CA ASP A 324 27.02 -10.93 1.44
C ASP A 324 26.35 -10.39 0.16
N CYS A 325 25.70 -9.23 0.29
CA CYS A 325 25.06 -8.53 -0.82
C CYS A 325 26.13 -7.92 -1.73
N ILE A 326 26.56 -8.69 -2.73
CA ILE A 326 27.50 -8.28 -3.78
C ILE A 326 26.73 -7.95 -5.06
N PRO A 327 27.28 -7.16 -6.00
CA PRO A 327 26.56 -6.75 -7.23
C PRO A 327 25.97 -7.90 -8.04
N MET A 328 26.57 -9.09 -8.01
CA MET A 328 26.05 -10.25 -8.71
C MET A 328 24.77 -10.83 -8.08
N LEU A 329 24.60 -10.70 -6.76
CA LEU A 329 23.41 -11.15 -6.01
C LEU A 329 22.39 -10.02 -5.80
N CYS A 330 22.86 -8.76 -5.73
CA CYS A 330 22.05 -7.59 -5.43
C CYS A 330 22.39 -6.47 -6.42
N PRO A 331 21.96 -6.54 -7.69
CA PRO A 331 22.31 -5.55 -8.70
C PRO A 331 21.74 -4.15 -8.40
N TYR A 332 20.74 -4.05 -7.52
CA TYR A 332 20.09 -2.79 -7.14
C TYR A 332 20.49 -2.30 -5.74
N ALA A 333 21.49 -2.95 -5.10
CA ALA A 333 21.95 -2.53 -3.78
C ALA A 333 22.54 -1.12 -3.79
N GLN A 334 22.28 -0.37 -2.73
CA GLN A 334 22.87 0.94 -2.49
C GLN A 334 23.91 0.81 -1.38
N ASP A 335 25.15 1.17 -1.63
CA ASP A 335 26.26 1.04 -0.67
C ASP A 335 26.41 -0.38 -0.06
N GLY A 336 26.12 -1.42 -0.85
CA GLY A 336 26.16 -2.82 -0.40
C GLY A 336 24.98 -3.22 0.48
N ILE A 337 23.94 -2.42 0.54
CA ILE A 337 22.71 -2.69 1.27
C ILE A 337 21.59 -2.96 0.26
N ASN A 338 20.97 -4.13 0.36
CA ASN A 338 19.78 -4.46 -0.40
C ASN A 338 18.55 -3.88 0.27
N HIS A 339 17.91 -2.91 -0.37
CA HIS A 339 16.62 -2.38 0.04
C HIS A 339 15.51 -2.99 -0.79
N THR A 340 14.44 -3.41 -0.12
CA THR A 340 13.27 -4.00 -0.77
C THR A 340 12.02 -3.49 -0.07
N PRO A 341 11.52 -2.30 -0.42
CA PRO A 341 10.26 -1.82 0.11
C PRO A 341 9.15 -2.82 -0.22
N PHE A 342 8.26 -3.04 0.74
CA PHE A 342 7.17 -4.00 0.59
C PHE A 342 5.85 -3.29 0.39
N GLY A 343 5.20 -3.55 -0.73
CA GLY A 343 3.88 -3.04 -1.12
C GLY A 343 2.75 -3.72 -0.35
N ALA A 344 2.92 -3.80 0.97
CA ALA A 344 1.97 -4.38 1.89
C ALA A 344 0.56 -3.83 1.61
N PHE A 345 -0.44 -4.71 1.55
CA PHE A 345 -1.83 -4.37 1.31
C PHE A 345 -2.12 -3.75 -0.07
N GLY A 346 -1.28 -2.85 -0.57
CA GLY A 346 -1.45 -2.12 -1.83
C GLY A 346 -2.52 -1.02 -1.80
N GLY A 347 -3.04 -0.70 -0.62
CA GLY A 347 -4.02 0.36 -0.40
C GLY A 347 -5.47 -0.05 -0.62
N TRP A 348 -6.37 0.82 -0.15
CA TRP A 348 -7.81 0.67 -0.30
C TRP A 348 -8.23 1.02 -1.72
N SER A 349 -8.88 0.07 -2.37
CA SER A 349 -9.34 0.21 -3.76
C SER A 349 -10.83 -0.03 -3.85
N ALA A 350 -11.49 0.77 -4.70
CA ALA A 350 -12.91 0.61 -5.01
C ALA A 350 -13.11 -0.41 -6.13
N TYR A 351 -14.06 -1.31 -5.97
CA TYR A 351 -14.50 -2.24 -7.01
C TYR A 351 -16.01 -2.50 -6.90
N ILE A 352 -16.62 -2.88 -8.01
CA ILE A 352 -18.07 -2.83 -8.20
C ILE A 352 -18.60 -4.24 -8.46
N ASN A 353 -19.73 -4.57 -7.83
CA ASN A 353 -20.44 -5.83 -8.04
C ASN A 353 -20.93 -5.95 -9.49
N LYS A 354 -20.48 -6.98 -10.20
CA LYS A 354 -20.92 -7.27 -11.57
C LYS A 354 -22.42 -7.63 -11.64
N GLY A 355 -22.99 -8.15 -10.55
CA GLY A 355 -24.40 -8.51 -10.44
C GLY A 355 -25.35 -7.35 -10.12
N ALA A 356 -24.83 -6.13 -9.90
CA ALA A 356 -25.66 -4.95 -9.67
C ALA A 356 -26.35 -4.49 -10.96
N ASP A 357 -27.42 -3.68 -10.82
CA ASP A 357 -28.09 -3.06 -11.97
C ASP A 357 -27.08 -2.22 -12.80
N PRO A 358 -27.12 -2.26 -14.13
CA PRO A 358 -26.19 -1.50 -14.98
C PRO A 358 -26.12 0.00 -14.67
N LYS A 359 -27.26 0.63 -14.28
CA LYS A 359 -27.28 2.03 -13.89
C LYS A 359 -26.59 2.27 -12.54
N VAL A 360 -26.67 1.30 -11.63
CA VAL A 360 -25.97 1.33 -10.34
C VAL A 360 -24.48 1.15 -10.58
N ILE A 361 -24.06 0.25 -11.48
CA ILE A 361 -22.65 0.08 -11.87
C ILE A 361 -22.09 1.39 -12.44
N GLU A 362 -22.81 2.04 -13.35
CA GLU A 362 -22.41 3.32 -13.93
C GLU A 362 -22.30 4.41 -12.84
N ALA A 363 -23.32 4.55 -11.99
CA ALA A 363 -23.34 5.55 -10.93
C ALA A 363 -22.20 5.33 -9.92
N ALA A 364 -21.93 4.07 -9.53
CA ALA A 364 -20.83 3.70 -8.65
C ALA A 364 -19.47 4.03 -9.29
N TYR A 365 -19.30 3.69 -10.58
CA TYR A 365 -18.07 4.07 -11.30
C TYR A 365 -17.87 5.58 -11.31
N GLN A 366 -18.90 6.38 -11.63
CA GLN A 366 -18.80 7.83 -11.67
C GLN A 366 -18.45 8.43 -10.29
N PHE A 367 -19.01 7.86 -9.23
CA PHE A 367 -18.70 8.27 -7.87
C PHE A 367 -17.23 7.98 -7.52
N PHE A 368 -16.74 6.77 -7.80
CA PHE A 368 -15.34 6.45 -7.51
C PHE A 368 -14.36 7.17 -8.45
N SER A 369 -14.74 7.44 -9.70
CA SER A 369 -13.99 8.32 -10.61
C SER A 369 -13.88 9.74 -10.02
N TYR A 370 -14.96 10.28 -9.47
CA TYR A 370 -14.96 11.57 -8.77
C TYR A 370 -14.01 11.56 -7.58
N MET A 371 -14.06 10.54 -6.71
CA MET A 371 -13.14 10.41 -5.58
C MET A 371 -11.68 10.29 -6.02
N ASN A 372 -11.44 9.54 -7.10
CA ASN A 372 -10.10 9.30 -7.63
C ASN A 372 -9.51 10.52 -8.34
N ALA A 373 -10.34 11.42 -8.90
CA ALA A 373 -9.87 12.61 -9.61
C ALA A 373 -8.91 13.46 -8.77
N PRO A 374 -7.84 14.07 -9.36
CA PRO A 374 -6.84 14.82 -8.62
C PRO A 374 -7.41 15.94 -7.74
N GLU A 375 -8.51 16.58 -8.15
CA GLU A 375 -9.15 17.66 -7.40
C GLU A 375 -9.65 17.19 -6.02
N GLN A 376 -10.07 15.93 -5.89
CA GLN A 376 -10.52 15.33 -4.65
C GLN A 376 -9.39 14.59 -3.95
N SER A 377 -8.72 13.70 -4.68
CA SER A 377 -7.71 12.82 -4.09
C SER A 377 -6.48 13.56 -3.55
N ASN A 378 -6.07 14.69 -4.19
CA ASN A 378 -4.94 15.47 -3.70
C ASN A 378 -5.23 16.16 -2.35
N TYR A 379 -6.48 16.49 -2.08
CA TYR A 379 -6.89 16.94 -0.75
C TYR A 379 -6.94 15.75 0.23
N ASP A 380 -7.59 14.67 -0.16
CA ASP A 380 -7.89 13.55 0.74
C ASP A 380 -6.62 12.92 1.32
N VAL A 381 -5.57 12.73 0.52
CA VAL A 381 -4.29 12.15 0.97
C VAL A 381 -3.50 13.04 1.95
N THR A 382 -3.83 14.32 2.05
CA THR A 382 -3.16 15.23 3.00
C THR A 382 -3.84 15.30 4.37
N GLN A 383 -5.02 14.65 4.52
CA GLN A 383 -5.82 14.68 5.74
C GLN A 383 -5.63 13.38 6.52
N GLY A 384 -4.96 13.41 7.67
CA GLY A 384 -4.66 12.21 8.48
C GLY A 384 -5.89 11.37 8.82
N TRP A 385 -7.04 12.03 9.09
CA TRP A 385 -8.28 11.33 9.44
C TRP A 385 -8.90 10.51 8.29
N THR A 386 -8.54 10.78 7.03
CA THR A 386 -9.05 9.99 5.88
C THR A 386 -8.41 8.61 5.80
N GLY A 387 -7.15 8.48 6.25
CA GLY A 387 -6.34 7.28 6.10
C GLY A 387 -5.87 7.01 4.66
N PHE A 388 -6.06 7.95 3.74
CA PHE A 388 -5.61 7.82 2.36
C PHE A 388 -4.16 8.27 2.19
N ASN A 389 -3.41 7.49 1.44
CA ASN A 389 -1.99 7.70 1.16
C ASN A 389 -1.75 8.11 -0.29
N PRO A 390 -0.65 8.82 -0.59
CA PRO A 390 -0.33 9.25 -1.94
C PRO A 390 -0.09 8.09 -2.91
N TYR A 391 -0.68 8.16 -4.09
CA TYR A 391 -0.53 7.21 -5.18
C TYR A 391 -0.35 7.86 -6.56
N ARG A 392 -0.34 9.20 -6.61
CA ARG A 392 -0.20 10.00 -7.82
C ARG A 392 1.11 10.75 -7.87
N THR A 393 1.68 10.89 -9.06
CA THR A 393 2.87 11.71 -9.29
C THR A 393 2.67 13.15 -8.82
N SER A 394 1.51 13.74 -9.14
CA SER A 394 1.15 15.10 -8.71
C SER A 394 1.09 15.28 -7.20
N GLN A 395 0.74 14.23 -6.45
CA GLN A 395 0.70 14.25 -4.98
C GLN A 395 2.10 14.31 -4.36
N PHE A 396 3.08 13.74 -5.05
CA PHE A 396 4.49 13.77 -4.62
C PHE A 396 5.22 15.04 -5.05
N GLU A 397 4.82 15.66 -6.16
CA GLU A 397 5.51 16.80 -6.74
C GLU A 397 4.98 18.15 -6.22
N ASN A 398 3.69 18.23 -5.92
CA ASN A 398 3.07 19.46 -5.42
C ASN A 398 3.16 19.56 -3.90
N ILE A 399 4.30 20.03 -3.39
CA ILE A 399 4.54 20.20 -1.95
C ILE A 399 3.58 21.22 -1.31
N ASP A 400 3.02 22.16 -2.08
CA ASP A 400 2.17 23.22 -1.53
C ASP A 400 0.86 22.66 -0.94
N ASN A 401 0.35 21.54 -1.46
CA ASN A 401 -0.80 20.84 -0.87
C ASN A 401 -0.49 20.39 0.57
N TRP A 402 0.70 19.89 0.80
CA TRP A 402 1.17 19.42 2.12
C TRP A 402 1.43 20.57 3.08
N LEU A 403 2.02 21.67 2.58
CA LEU A 403 2.20 22.89 3.39
C LEU A 403 0.84 23.47 3.79
N GLY A 404 -0.14 23.47 2.87
CA GLY A 404 -1.51 23.89 3.15
C GLY A 404 -2.22 23.02 4.19
N ALA A 405 -1.85 21.74 4.32
CA ALA A 405 -2.36 20.82 5.33
C ALA A 405 -1.69 20.97 6.71
N GLY A 406 -0.60 21.76 6.83
CA GLY A 406 0.08 22.05 8.11
C GLY A 406 1.46 21.40 8.26
N PHE A 407 1.98 20.75 7.22
CA PHE A 407 3.39 20.32 7.20
C PHE A 407 4.33 21.51 7.14
N THR A 408 5.49 21.39 7.80
CA THR A 408 6.65 22.19 7.45
C THR A 408 7.25 21.68 6.14
N ARG A 409 8.02 22.53 5.43
CA ARG A 409 8.71 22.09 4.21
C ARG A 409 9.67 20.91 4.48
N ALA A 410 10.34 20.92 5.65
CA ALA A 410 11.26 19.85 6.04
C ALA A 410 10.52 18.52 6.24
N SER A 411 9.43 18.50 7.03
CA SER A 411 8.67 17.27 7.29
C SER A 411 7.96 16.75 6.04
N ALA A 412 7.36 17.64 5.22
CA ALA A 412 6.77 17.26 3.95
C ALA A 412 7.82 16.64 3.00
N SER A 413 9.00 17.28 2.87
CA SER A 413 10.07 16.75 2.01
C SER A 413 10.58 15.40 2.50
N ALA A 414 10.80 15.23 3.80
CA ALA A 414 11.25 13.96 4.37
C ALA A 414 10.23 12.84 4.11
N TYR A 415 8.95 13.10 4.34
CA TYR A 415 7.88 12.15 4.07
C TYR A 415 7.77 11.78 2.59
N LEU A 416 7.62 12.77 1.70
CA LEU A 416 7.44 12.54 0.28
C LEU A 416 8.66 11.90 -0.40
N ASN A 417 9.87 12.24 0.05
CA ASN A 417 11.08 11.60 -0.47
C ASN A 417 11.15 10.13 -0.09
N GLY A 418 10.79 9.76 1.15
CA GLY A 418 10.73 8.37 1.58
C GLY A 418 9.75 7.53 0.75
N LEU A 419 8.57 8.08 0.47
CA LEU A 419 7.59 7.44 -0.42
C LEU A 419 8.12 7.27 -1.85
N LYS A 420 8.68 8.34 -2.44
CA LYS A 420 9.26 8.30 -3.79
C LYS A 420 10.40 7.30 -3.89
N GLU A 421 11.29 7.28 -2.91
CA GLU A 421 12.44 6.36 -2.85
C GLU A 421 11.94 4.91 -2.82
N SER A 422 10.91 4.63 -2.03
CA SER A 422 10.30 3.30 -1.97
C SER A 422 9.65 2.89 -3.28
N LEU A 423 8.77 3.72 -3.85
CA LEU A 423 8.03 3.41 -5.09
C LEU A 423 8.91 3.34 -6.34
N ASN A 424 10.04 4.05 -6.35
CA ASN A 424 11.00 4.01 -7.45
C ASN A 424 12.09 2.96 -7.28
N ASN A 425 12.09 2.20 -6.19
CA ASN A 425 13.07 1.14 -5.98
C ASN A 425 12.79 -0.01 -6.96
N PRO A 426 13.74 -0.39 -7.84
CA PRO A 426 13.54 -1.48 -8.79
C PRO A 426 13.25 -2.83 -8.14
N ASN A 427 13.58 -2.93 -6.86
CA ASN A 427 13.41 -4.13 -6.05
C ASN A 427 12.16 -4.07 -5.15
N PHE A 428 11.21 -3.18 -5.45
CA PHE A 428 9.94 -3.07 -4.73
C PHE A 428 9.20 -4.42 -4.76
N ALA A 429 8.86 -4.97 -3.60
CA ALA A 429 8.18 -6.26 -3.50
C ALA A 429 6.67 -6.08 -3.42
N SER A 430 5.94 -6.72 -4.30
CA SER A 430 4.47 -6.73 -4.29
C SER A 430 3.92 -7.67 -3.23
N ASP A 431 2.77 -7.32 -2.63
CA ASP A 431 2.02 -8.24 -1.79
C ASP A 431 1.39 -9.37 -2.62
N LEU A 432 0.95 -10.43 -1.93
CA LEU A 432 0.38 -11.60 -2.58
C LEU A 432 -1.03 -11.28 -3.11
N ARG A 433 -1.22 -11.35 -4.42
CA ARG A 433 -2.47 -11.03 -5.13
C ARG A 433 -2.91 -12.18 -6.03
N ILE A 434 -3.25 -13.31 -5.42
CA ILE A 434 -3.76 -14.53 -6.09
C ILE A 434 -4.95 -15.08 -5.31
N PRO A 435 -5.79 -15.95 -5.90
CA PRO A 435 -6.84 -16.63 -5.16
C PRO A 435 -6.32 -17.32 -3.90
N GLY A 436 -7.05 -17.18 -2.81
CA GLY A 436 -6.62 -17.69 -1.50
C GLY A 436 -5.63 -16.79 -0.75
N ALA A 437 -5.27 -15.58 -1.23
CA ALA A 437 -4.28 -14.70 -0.58
C ALA A 437 -4.52 -14.52 0.92
N ALA A 438 -5.76 -14.37 1.36
CA ALA A 438 -6.10 -14.27 2.79
C ALA A 438 -5.76 -15.55 3.56
N GLN A 439 -5.89 -16.75 2.95
CA GLN A 439 -5.54 -18.01 3.60
C GLN A 439 -4.04 -18.15 3.81
N TYR A 440 -3.23 -17.78 2.79
CA TYR A 440 -1.77 -17.76 2.91
C TYR A 440 -1.30 -16.82 4.02
N THR A 441 -1.79 -15.59 4.03
CA THR A 441 -1.23 -14.49 4.85
C THR A 441 -1.96 -14.33 6.18
N SER A 442 -3.21 -13.91 6.18
CA SER A 442 -3.96 -13.55 7.39
C SER A 442 -4.35 -14.77 8.25
N VAL A 443 -4.46 -15.96 7.65
CA VAL A 443 -4.83 -17.17 8.38
C VAL A 443 -3.59 -18.00 8.78
N ILE A 444 -2.78 -18.41 7.80
CA ILE A 444 -1.67 -19.37 8.05
C ILE A 444 -0.45 -18.64 8.61
N LEU A 445 0.07 -17.65 7.86
CA LEU A 445 1.30 -16.94 8.26
C LEU A 445 1.10 -16.20 9.59
N ASP A 446 0.03 -15.44 9.74
CA ASP A 446 -0.24 -14.65 10.95
C ASP A 446 -0.41 -15.55 12.19
N ARG A 447 -1.10 -16.69 12.07
CA ARG A 447 -1.25 -17.65 13.16
C ARG A 447 0.09 -18.23 13.61
N GLU A 448 0.90 -18.72 12.71
CA GLU A 448 2.17 -19.37 13.06
C GLU A 448 3.20 -18.34 13.54
N LEU A 449 3.16 -17.12 12.99
CA LEU A 449 3.97 -15.99 13.47
C LEU A 449 3.63 -15.63 14.92
N ALA A 450 2.34 -15.50 15.25
CA ALA A 450 1.90 -15.19 16.62
C ALA A 450 2.40 -16.26 17.61
N ARG A 451 2.33 -17.55 17.25
CA ARG A 451 2.85 -18.64 18.08
C ARG A 451 4.37 -18.59 18.27
N TYR A 452 5.11 -18.22 17.21
CA TYR A 452 6.57 -18.02 17.30
C TYR A 452 6.93 -16.85 18.22
N LEU A 453 6.26 -15.71 18.06
CA LEU A 453 6.52 -14.53 18.88
C LEU A 453 6.19 -14.78 20.35
N ALA A 454 5.12 -15.52 20.64
CA ALA A 454 4.75 -15.97 21.98
C ALA A 454 5.72 -17.02 22.58
N GLY A 455 6.67 -17.55 21.79
CA GLY A 455 7.60 -18.57 22.23
C GLY A 455 7.05 -20.00 22.31
N GLU A 456 5.86 -20.24 21.73
CA GLU A 456 5.22 -21.57 21.72
C GLU A 456 5.93 -22.55 20.77
N ILE A 457 6.51 -22.03 19.69
CA ILE A 457 7.21 -22.83 18.67
C ILE A 457 8.53 -22.14 18.26
N SER A 458 9.47 -22.93 17.74
CA SER A 458 10.71 -22.39 17.17
C SER A 458 10.47 -21.75 15.79
N ALA A 459 11.45 -20.93 15.31
CA ALA A 459 11.42 -20.34 13.98
C ALA A 459 11.34 -21.43 12.88
N GLU A 460 12.13 -22.51 13.01
CA GLU A 460 12.12 -23.62 12.05
C GLU A 460 10.74 -24.29 11.99
N LYS A 461 10.10 -24.49 13.16
CA LYS A 461 8.76 -25.09 13.21
C LYS A 461 7.72 -24.16 12.61
N MET A 462 7.82 -22.86 12.89
CA MET A 462 6.97 -21.83 12.29
C MET A 462 7.08 -21.84 10.76
N MET A 463 8.28 -21.73 10.22
CA MET A 463 8.53 -21.74 8.77
C MET A 463 8.02 -23.01 8.11
N LYS A 464 8.27 -24.18 8.74
CA LYS A 464 7.79 -25.48 8.22
C LYS A 464 6.27 -25.60 8.23
N ASN A 465 5.61 -25.11 9.27
CA ASN A 465 4.14 -25.10 9.32
C ASN A 465 3.55 -24.18 8.23
N VAL A 466 4.13 -23.01 8.02
CA VAL A 466 3.69 -22.08 6.97
C VAL A 466 3.94 -22.68 5.59
N GLU A 467 5.11 -23.26 5.34
CA GLU A 467 5.44 -23.94 4.07
C GLU A 467 4.41 -25.04 3.75
N ASN A 468 4.09 -25.89 4.72
CA ASN A 468 3.11 -26.96 4.52
C ASN A 468 1.72 -26.39 4.19
N GLY A 469 1.24 -25.43 5.01
CA GLY A 469 -0.08 -24.84 4.79
C GLY A 469 -0.18 -24.04 3.47
N TRP A 470 0.90 -23.36 3.07
CA TRP A 470 0.93 -22.68 1.77
C TRP A 470 0.91 -23.66 0.60
N ASN A 471 1.63 -24.80 0.70
CA ASN A 471 1.54 -25.85 -0.29
C ASN A 471 0.13 -26.42 -0.42
N GLU A 472 -0.55 -26.68 0.72
CA GLU A 472 -1.94 -27.17 0.73
C GLU A 472 -2.86 -26.17 -0.01
N VAL A 473 -2.80 -24.87 0.32
CA VAL A 473 -3.59 -23.84 -0.38
C VAL A 473 -3.24 -23.76 -1.86
N THR A 474 -1.94 -23.82 -2.22
CA THR A 474 -1.50 -23.80 -3.62
C THR A 474 -2.09 -24.97 -4.40
N ASP A 475 -2.10 -26.17 -3.82
CA ASP A 475 -2.61 -27.38 -4.47
C ASP A 475 -4.15 -27.37 -4.56
N ASP A 476 -4.85 -26.88 -3.51
CA ASP A 476 -6.32 -26.77 -3.48
C ASP A 476 -6.85 -25.83 -4.56
N PHE A 477 -6.17 -24.71 -4.81
CA PHE A 477 -6.51 -23.77 -5.91
C PHE A 477 -5.95 -24.21 -7.27
N GLY A 478 -5.12 -25.25 -7.32
CA GLY A 478 -4.46 -25.78 -8.52
C GLY A 478 -3.11 -25.09 -8.76
N ARG A 479 -2.00 -25.79 -8.47
CA ARG A 479 -0.62 -25.26 -8.48
C ARG A 479 -0.26 -24.55 -9.79
N GLU A 480 -0.48 -25.16 -10.93
CA GLU A 480 -0.18 -24.54 -12.23
C GLU A 480 -0.94 -23.22 -12.43
N ARG A 481 -2.20 -23.17 -12.00
CA ARG A 481 -3.02 -21.97 -12.05
C ARG A 481 -2.47 -20.88 -11.11
N GLN A 482 -2.12 -21.22 -9.87
CA GLN A 482 -1.54 -20.29 -8.91
C GLN A 482 -0.21 -19.72 -9.40
N ILE A 483 0.68 -20.55 -9.96
CA ILE A 483 1.93 -20.09 -10.58
C ILE A 483 1.63 -19.07 -11.69
N LYS A 484 0.73 -19.39 -12.60
CA LYS A 484 0.36 -18.53 -13.72
C LYS A 484 -0.17 -17.17 -13.26
N LEU A 485 -1.04 -17.18 -12.27
CA LEU A 485 -1.61 -15.95 -11.70
C LEU A 485 -0.56 -15.15 -10.93
N TYR A 486 0.27 -15.82 -10.12
CA TYR A 486 1.35 -15.15 -9.40
C TYR A 486 2.36 -14.50 -10.35
N ARG A 487 2.77 -15.18 -11.40
CA ARG A 487 3.62 -14.60 -12.47
C ARG A 487 2.99 -13.36 -13.09
N ALA A 488 1.69 -13.40 -13.40
CA ALA A 488 0.98 -12.25 -13.95
C ALA A 488 0.99 -11.04 -13.00
N THR A 489 0.82 -11.26 -11.68
CA THR A 489 0.89 -10.17 -10.68
C THR A 489 2.29 -9.57 -10.52
N LEU A 490 3.33 -10.28 -10.96
CA LEU A 490 4.72 -9.83 -10.97
C LEU A 490 5.17 -9.26 -12.33
N GLY A 491 4.26 -9.10 -13.28
CA GLY A 491 4.56 -8.61 -14.63
C GLY A 491 5.31 -9.62 -15.52
N LEU A 492 5.34 -10.91 -15.14
CA LEU A 492 5.92 -11.98 -15.93
C LEU A 492 4.90 -12.56 -16.91
N SER A 493 5.39 -13.14 -18.02
CA SER A 493 4.54 -13.92 -18.91
C SER A 493 3.83 -15.03 -18.14
N SER A 494 2.54 -15.21 -18.40
CA SER A 494 1.75 -16.31 -17.86
C SER A 494 2.08 -17.69 -18.47
N SER A 495 2.89 -17.74 -19.52
CA SER A 495 3.45 -18.99 -20.05
C SER A 495 4.71 -19.38 -19.25
N LEU A 496 4.74 -20.63 -18.80
CA LEU A 496 5.96 -21.26 -18.25
C LEU A 496 6.93 -21.55 -19.38
#